data_0ef6ea8000139977f8b6290dccd17c89
#
_entry.id   0ef6ea8000139977f8b6290dccd17c89
#
_cell.length_a   1.000
_cell.length_b   1.000
_cell.length_c   1.000
_cell.angle_alpha   90.00
_cell.angle_beta   90.00
_cell.angle_gamma   90.00
#
_symmetry.space_group_name_H-M   'P 1'
#
loop_
_entity.id
_entity.type
_entity.pdbx_description
1 polymer ?
#
loop_
_entity_poly.entity_id
_entity_poly.type
_entity_poly.pdbx_seq_one_letter_code
_entity_poly.pdbx_strand_id
1 'polypeptide(L)'
;MIKLYGAERCHKTQYYKTFLETRNLDYAFLDVEQYEENAEELRNLYENRKLNFPTITNNYKKLRNPSDKDLQKWIDKIHNEY
;
A
#
# COMPACT_ATOMS: atom_id res chain seq x y z
N MET A 1 4.85 8.21 -6.13
CA MET A 1 5.19 7.83 -4.74
C MET A 1 4.39 6.60 -4.30
N ILE A 2 5.06 5.64 -3.71
CA ILE A 2 4.41 4.46 -3.17
C ILE A 2 3.76 4.81 -1.83
N LYS A 3 2.49 4.46 -1.66
CA LYS A 3 1.77 4.65 -0.41
C LYS A 3 1.27 3.30 0.08
N LEU A 4 1.46 3.03 1.36
CA LEU A 4 0.94 1.83 2.00
C LEU A 4 -0.12 2.25 3.01
N TYR A 5 -1.38 1.91 2.73
CA TYR A 5 -2.49 2.14 3.65
C TYR A 5 -2.66 0.90 4.51
N GLY A 6 -2.59 1.05 5.81
CA GLY A 6 -2.70 -0.09 6.69
C GLY A 6 -2.81 0.28 8.15
N ALA A 7 -2.58 -0.68 9.03
CA ALA A 7 -2.64 -0.49 10.47
C ALA A 7 -1.42 -1.11 11.13
N GLU A 8 -0.89 -0.43 12.14
CA GLU A 8 0.30 -0.89 12.87
C GLU A 8 0.14 -2.31 13.42
N ARG A 9 -1.05 -2.65 13.92
CA ARG A 9 -1.32 -3.96 14.50
C ARG A 9 -1.57 -5.06 13.48
N CYS A 10 -1.65 -4.72 12.21
CA CYS A 10 -1.96 -5.68 11.15
C CYS A 10 -0.67 -6.38 10.69
N HIS A 11 -0.63 -7.70 10.81
CA HIS A 11 0.54 -8.50 10.42
C HIS A 11 0.88 -8.33 8.94
N LYS A 12 -0.13 -8.25 8.09
CA LYS A 12 0.09 -8.07 6.65
C LYS A 12 0.64 -6.68 6.34
N THR A 13 0.18 -5.67 7.06
CA THR A 13 0.74 -4.32 6.92
C THR A 13 2.23 -4.34 7.26
N GLN A 14 2.60 -4.98 8.38
CA GLN A 14 4.00 -5.07 8.78
C GLN A 14 4.83 -5.84 7.76
N TYR A 15 4.25 -6.88 7.19
CA TYR A 15 4.91 -7.66 6.15
C TYR A 15 5.24 -6.78 4.93
N TYR A 16 4.29 -5.99 4.48
CA TYR A 16 4.52 -5.11 3.32
C TYR A 16 5.50 -3.98 3.63
N LYS A 17 5.48 -3.45 4.85
CA LYS A 17 6.48 -2.46 5.28
C LYS A 17 7.88 -3.05 5.13
N THR A 18 8.09 -4.24 5.68
CA THR A 18 9.37 -4.94 5.58
C THR A 18 9.74 -5.22 4.13
N PHE A 19 8.77 -5.68 3.34
CA PHE A 19 8.98 -5.97 1.92
C PHE A 19 9.53 -4.76 1.17
N LEU A 20 8.92 -3.61 1.38
CA LEU A 20 9.34 -2.37 0.72
C LEU A 20 10.69 -1.87 1.25
N GLU A 21 10.88 -1.95 2.56
CA GLU A 21 12.12 -1.47 3.21
C GLU A 21 13.34 -2.30 2.83
N THR A 22 13.20 -3.62 2.75
CA THR A 22 14.32 -4.49 2.38
C THR A 22 14.76 -4.28 0.93
N ARG A 23 13.89 -3.72 0.11
CA ARG A 23 14.20 -3.39 -1.28
C ARG A 23 14.63 -1.95 -1.48
N ASN A 24 14.82 -1.22 -0.38
CA ASN A 24 15.24 0.19 -0.38
C ASN A 24 14.30 1.08 -1.18
N LEU A 25 13.00 0.79 -1.11
CA LEU A 25 12.00 1.59 -1.81
C LEU A 25 11.44 2.65 -0.88
N ASP A 26 11.37 3.86 -1.36
CA ASP A 26 10.75 4.95 -0.62
C ASP A 26 9.23 4.78 -0.66
N TYR A 27 8.60 4.88 0.50
CA TYR A 27 7.16 4.79 0.58
C TYR A 27 6.65 5.60 1.77
N ALA A 28 5.38 5.97 1.71
CA ALA A 28 4.70 6.61 2.83
C ALA A 28 3.77 5.60 3.49
N PHE A 29 3.88 5.44 4.81
CA PHE A 29 2.94 4.61 5.56
C PHE A 29 1.81 5.50 6.05
N LEU A 30 0.58 5.16 5.66
CA LEU A 30 -0.61 5.92 6.02
C LEU A 30 -1.49 5.05 6.92
N ASP A 31 -1.40 5.31 8.23
CA ASP A 31 -2.16 4.56 9.23
C ASP A 31 -3.63 4.97 9.17
N VAL A 32 -4.50 4.02 8.84
CA VAL A 32 -5.93 4.29 8.66
C VAL A 32 -6.72 4.09 9.95
N GLU A 33 -6.10 3.54 10.99
CA GLU A 33 -6.75 3.40 12.29
C GLU A 33 -6.51 4.62 13.18
N GLN A 34 -5.32 5.22 13.08
CA GLN A 34 -4.98 6.38 13.90
C GLN A 34 -5.41 7.70 13.30
N TYR A 35 -5.49 7.79 11.97
CA TYR A 35 -5.76 9.05 11.29
C TYR A 35 -6.96 8.93 10.37
N GLU A 36 -8.03 9.62 10.69
CA GLU A 36 -9.27 9.57 9.91
C GLU A 36 -9.09 10.08 8.47
N GLU A 37 -8.23 11.08 8.28
CA GLU A 37 -7.95 11.56 6.93
C GLU A 37 -7.34 10.47 6.04
N ASN A 38 -6.51 9.59 6.60
CA ASN A 38 -5.95 8.47 5.86
C ASN A 38 -7.02 7.42 5.56
N ALA A 39 -7.90 7.18 6.53
CA ALA A 39 -9.02 6.26 6.34
C ALA A 39 -9.94 6.74 5.22
N GLU A 40 -10.24 8.03 5.21
CA GLU A 40 -11.10 8.61 4.17
C GLU A 40 -10.43 8.54 2.79
N GLU A 41 -9.13 8.81 2.73
CA GLU A 41 -8.38 8.68 1.49
C GLU A 41 -8.46 7.26 0.94
N LEU A 42 -8.32 6.25 1.82
CA LEU A 42 -8.41 4.85 1.42
C LEU A 42 -9.83 4.50 0.93
N ARG A 43 -10.87 4.96 1.65
CA ARG A 43 -12.25 4.71 1.24
C ARG A 43 -12.53 5.26 -0.15
N ASN A 44 -11.95 6.41 -0.47
CA ASN A 44 -12.15 7.07 -1.77
C ASN A 44 -11.48 6.34 -2.92
N LEU A 45 -10.58 5.40 -2.65
CA LEU A 45 -9.93 4.59 -3.69
C LEU A 45 -10.85 3.46 -4.19
N TYR A 46 -11.91 3.15 -3.46
CA TYR A 46 -12.80 2.03 -3.77
C TYR A 46 -14.24 2.51 -3.93
N GLU A 47 -14.95 1.94 -4.89
CA GLU A 47 -16.34 2.28 -5.14
C GLU A 47 -17.26 1.92 -3.97
N ASN A 48 -16.94 0.83 -3.26
CA ASN A 48 -17.73 0.40 -2.12
C ASN A 48 -17.44 1.21 -0.84
N ARG A 49 -16.46 2.11 -0.88
CA ARG A 49 -16.05 2.98 0.23
C ARG A 49 -15.72 2.22 1.51
N LYS A 50 -15.18 1.02 1.38
CA LYS A 50 -14.76 0.22 2.53
C LYS A 50 -13.27 0.41 2.80
N LEU A 51 -12.88 0.18 4.06
CA LEU A 51 -11.47 0.22 4.45
C LEU A 51 -10.81 -1.10 4.09
N ASN A 52 -10.38 -1.19 2.84
CA ASN A 52 -9.71 -2.39 2.32
C ASN A 52 -8.20 -2.27 2.56
N PHE A 53 -7.72 -2.68 3.73
CA PHE A 53 -6.28 -2.63 3.98
C PHE A 53 -5.73 -4.03 4.29
N PRO A 54 -4.43 -4.24 4.02
CA PRO A 54 -3.51 -3.26 3.44
C PRO A 54 -3.72 -3.06 1.94
N THR A 55 -3.59 -1.81 1.52
CA THR A 55 -3.62 -1.43 0.10
C THR A 55 -2.34 -0.66 -0.21
N ILE A 56 -1.70 -0.98 -1.33
CA ILE A 56 -0.50 -0.30 -1.78
C ILE A 56 -0.83 0.42 -3.08
N THR A 57 -0.45 1.69 -3.18
CA THR A 57 -0.71 2.47 -4.38
C THR A 57 0.57 3.11 -4.91
N ASN A 58 0.57 3.38 -6.21
CA ASN A 58 1.55 4.26 -6.85
C ASN A 58 0.84 4.97 -7.99
N ASN A 59 0.67 6.27 -7.82
CA ASN A 59 -0.09 7.09 -8.78
C ASN A 59 -1.53 6.57 -8.90
N TYR A 60 -1.92 6.05 -10.07
CA TYR A 60 -3.30 5.62 -10.32
C TYR A 60 -3.54 4.15 -10.10
N LYS A 61 -2.50 3.39 -9.77
CA LYS A 61 -2.63 1.95 -9.57
C LYS A 61 -2.75 1.62 -8.10
N LYS A 62 -3.60 0.66 -7.80
CA LYS A 62 -3.76 0.16 -6.43
C LYS A 62 -3.73 -1.36 -6.43
N LEU A 63 -3.12 -1.92 -5.38
CA LEU A 63 -3.08 -3.35 -5.15
C LEU A 63 -3.61 -3.62 -3.76
N ARG A 64 -4.68 -4.39 -3.67
CA ARG A 64 -5.25 -4.79 -2.39
C ARG A 64 -4.69 -6.13 -1.97
N ASN A 65 -3.94 -6.14 -0.86
CA ASN A 65 -3.42 -7.35 -0.27
C ASN A 65 -2.75 -8.27 -1.31
N PRO A 66 -1.79 -7.73 -2.11
CA PRO A 66 -1.23 -8.50 -3.21
C PRO A 66 -0.35 -9.66 -2.74
N SER A 67 -0.25 -10.70 -3.59
CA SER A 67 0.72 -11.76 -3.38
C SER A 67 2.13 -11.22 -3.61
N ASP A 68 3.14 -11.93 -3.10
CA ASP A 68 4.54 -11.54 -3.30
C ASP A 68 4.87 -11.44 -4.79
N LYS A 69 4.38 -12.38 -5.57
CA LYS A 69 4.62 -12.44 -7.00
C LYS A 69 4.04 -11.21 -7.70
N ASP A 70 2.79 -10.86 -7.38
CA ASP A 70 2.13 -9.72 -7.99
C ASP A 70 2.79 -8.42 -7.57
N LEU A 71 3.14 -8.31 -6.30
CA LEU A 71 3.79 -7.12 -5.77
C LEU A 71 5.18 -6.93 -6.40
N GLN A 72 5.95 -8.01 -6.53
CA GLN A 72 7.27 -7.95 -7.13
C GLN A 72 7.20 -7.54 -8.61
N LYS A 73 6.26 -8.09 -9.34
CA LYS A 73 6.01 -7.73 -10.74
C LYS A 73 5.72 -6.23 -10.87
N TRP A 74 4.88 -5.72 -9.99
CA TRP A 74 4.46 -4.32 -10.00
C TRP A 74 5.65 -3.41 -9.71
N ILE A 75 6.49 -3.78 -8.73
CA ILE A 75 7.68 -3.01 -8.38
C ILE A 75 8.68 -3.02 -9.53
N ASP A 76 8.90 -4.16 -10.17
CA ASP A 76 9.78 -4.27 -11.33
C ASP A 76 9.32 -3.36 -12.45
N LYS A 77 8.02 -3.28 -12.66
CA LYS A 77 7.44 -2.42 -13.68
C LYS A 77 7.67 -0.95 -13.37
N ILE A 78 7.55 -0.55 -12.11
CA ILE A 78 7.82 0.81 -11.67
C ILE A 78 9.27 1.18 -11.95
N HIS A 79 10.20 0.29 -11.61
CA HIS A 79 11.63 0.51 -11.86
C HIS A 79 11.94 0.66 -13.34
N ASN A 80 11.26 -0.05 -14.20
CA ASN A 80 11.50 -0.02 -15.63
C ASN A 80 10.90 1.19 -16.33
N GLU A 81 10.10 1.99 -15.64
CA GLU A 81 9.50 3.20 -16.20
C GLU A 81 10.39 4.44 -16.08
N TYR A 82 11.56 4.30 -15.47
CA TYR A 82 12.52 5.41 -15.30
C TYR A 82 13.57 5.41 -16.37
#